data_79ae485ba904dd38a95f2380cc81c6ed
#
_entry.id   79ae485ba904dd38a95f2380cc81c6ed
#
_cell.length_a   1.000
_cell.length_b   1.000
_cell.length_c   1.000
_cell.angle_alpha   90.00
_cell.angle_beta   90.00
_cell.angle_gamma   90.00
#
_symmetry.space_group_name_H-M   'P 1'
#
loop_
_entity.id
_entity.type
_entity.pdbx_description
1 polymer ?
#
loop_
_entity_poly.entity_id
_entity_poly.type
_entity_poly.pdbx_seq_one_letter_code
_entity_poly.pdbx_strand_id
1 'polypeptide(L)'
;MSETYGIAELAREFDVTTRTIRFYEDKGLLAPLREGQRRVYAPRDRVRLRLIMRGKRLGFSLEEIRQLIDLYDVDPSEVMQLRHFLDKIYEHKEILVGRQ
;
A
#
# COMPACT_ATOMS: atom_id res chain seq x y z
N MET A 1 3.41 -14.91 -17.33
CA MET A 1 1.98 -14.68 -17.13
C MET A 1 1.79 -13.79 -15.94
N SER A 2 1.12 -12.70 -16.13
CA SER A 2 0.89 -11.79 -15.00
C SER A 2 -0.40 -12.17 -14.30
N GLU A 3 -0.33 -12.25 -12.99
CA GLU A 3 -1.51 -12.42 -12.18
C GLU A 3 -2.23 -11.07 -12.06
N THR A 4 -3.53 -11.13 -12.00
CA THR A 4 -4.33 -9.95 -11.75
C THR A 4 -5.31 -10.22 -10.63
N TYR A 5 -5.80 -9.17 -10.02
CA TYR A 5 -6.67 -9.27 -8.86
C TYR A 5 -7.89 -8.38 -9.06
N GLY A 6 -9.05 -8.87 -8.60
CA GLY A 6 -10.24 -8.05 -8.57
C GLY A 6 -10.31 -7.25 -7.28
N ILE A 7 -11.15 -6.21 -7.28
CA ILE A 7 -11.28 -5.37 -6.09
C ILE A 7 -11.84 -6.16 -4.90
N ALA A 8 -12.82 -7.03 -5.14
CA ALA A 8 -13.39 -7.83 -4.06
C ALA A 8 -12.36 -8.81 -3.49
N GLU A 9 -11.52 -9.32 -4.36
CA GLU A 9 -10.46 -10.25 -3.97
C GLU A 9 -9.46 -9.57 -3.05
N LEU A 10 -9.01 -8.37 -3.43
CA LEU A 10 -8.09 -7.61 -2.60
C LEU A 10 -8.72 -7.17 -1.30
N ALA A 11 -9.98 -6.76 -1.35
CA ALA A 11 -10.70 -6.36 -0.14
C ALA A 11 -10.73 -7.49 0.87
N ARG A 12 -10.94 -8.70 0.39
CA ARG A 12 -10.99 -9.89 1.24
C ARG A 12 -9.61 -10.21 1.80
N GLU A 13 -8.61 -10.14 0.95
CA GLU A 13 -7.24 -10.46 1.36
C GLU A 13 -6.74 -9.52 2.47
N PHE A 14 -7.06 -8.25 2.36
CA PHE A 14 -6.55 -7.25 3.29
C PHE A 14 -7.55 -6.87 4.39
N ASP A 15 -8.69 -7.55 4.40
CA ASP A 15 -9.74 -7.32 5.40
C ASP A 15 -10.20 -5.87 5.44
N VAL A 16 -10.45 -5.32 4.26
CA VAL A 16 -10.97 -3.96 4.10
C VAL A 16 -12.16 -3.99 3.15
N THR A 17 -12.86 -2.88 3.04
CA THR A 17 -13.98 -2.77 2.12
C THR A 17 -13.47 -2.38 0.74
N THR A 18 -14.28 -2.68 -0.29
CA THR A 18 -13.97 -2.22 -1.64
C THR A 18 -13.95 -0.70 -1.69
N ARG A 19 -14.77 -0.06 -0.85
CA ARG A 19 -14.80 1.39 -0.74
C ARG A 19 -13.44 1.95 -0.31
N THR A 20 -12.79 1.30 0.64
CA THR A 20 -11.48 1.70 1.10
C THR A 20 -10.46 1.63 -0.03
N ILE A 21 -10.50 0.55 -0.82
CA ILE A 21 -9.57 0.40 -1.94
C ILE A 21 -9.82 1.48 -2.99
N ARG A 22 -11.09 1.78 -3.29
CA ARG A 22 -11.42 2.85 -4.24
C ARG A 22 -10.95 4.21 -3.72
N PHE A 23 -10.99 4.42 -2.41
CA PHE A 23 -10.49 5.64 -1.81
C PHE A 23 -8.99 5.81 -2.10
N TYR A 24 -8.21 4.74 -1.95
CA TYR A 24 -6.79 4.81 -2.25
C TYR A 24 -6.52 5.02 -3.75
N GLU A 25 -7.37 4.44 -4.59
CA GLU A 25 -7.30 4.68 -6.03
C GLU A 25 -7.55 6.16 -6.33
N ASP A 26 -8.57 6.74 -5.70
CA ASP A 26 -8.89 8.16 -5.88
C ASP A 26 -7.76 9.06 -5.42
N LYS A 27 -7.00 8.64 -4.43
CA LYS A 27 -5.85 9.40 -3.94
C LYS A 27 -4.60 9.17 -4.78
N GLY A 28 -4.70 8.37 -5.84
CA GLY A 28 -3.57 8.13 -6.72
C GLY A 28 -2.55 7.15 -6.18
N LEU A 29 -2.91 6.39 -5.16
CA LEU A 29 -2.01 5.40 -4.58
C LEU A 29 -2.08 4.07 -5.29
N LEU A 30 -3.18 3.80 -5.97
CA LEU A 30 -3.37 2.58 -6.76
C LEU A 30 -3.82 3.01 -8.15
N ALA A 31 -3.44 2.22 -9.16
CA ALA A 31 -3.76 2.55 -10.54
C ALA A 31 -4.16 1.30 -11.31
N PRO A 32 -5.35 0.75 -11.02
CA PRO A 32 -5.82 -0.44 -11.73
C PRO A 32 -6.14 -0.12 -13.18
N LEU A 33 -6.02 -1.13 -14.02
CA LEU A 33 -6.50 -1.05 -15.38
C LEU A 33 -8.00 -1.32 -15.39
N ARG A 34 -8.66 -0.82 -16.42
CA ARG A 34 -10.09 -1.06 -16.61
C ARG A 34 -10.30 -2.01 -17.75
N GLU A 35 -11.05 -3.08 -17.51
CA GLU A 35 -11.54 -3.96 -18.55
C GLU A 35 -13.05 -3.82 -18.57
N GLY A 36 -13.56 -2.96 -19.45
CA GLY A 36 -14.94 -2.57 -19.40
C GLY A 36 -15.20 -1.77 -18.14
N GLN A 37 -16.15 -2.23 -17.32
CA GLN A 37 -16.45 -1.60 -16.05
C GLN A 37 -15.71 -2.22 -14.88
N ARG A 38 -14.86 -3.18 -15.17
CA ARG A 38 -14.20 -3.96 -14.16
C ARG A 38 -12.82 -3.38 -13.88
N ARG A 39 -12.47 -3.28 -12.59
CA ARG A 39 -11.12 -2.88 -12.18
C ARG A 39 -10.24 -4.12 -12.11
N VAL A 40 -9.07 -4.03 -12.71
CA VAL A 40 -8.10 -5.12 -12.73
C VAL A 40 -6.82 -4.61 -12.10
N TYR A 41 -6.46 -5.17 -10.96
CA TYR A 41 -5.29 -4.74 -10.20
C TYR A 41 -4.10 -5.64 -10.53
N ALA A 42 -2.96 -5.01 -10.79
CA ALA A 42 -1.73 -5.71 -11.07
C ALA A 42 -1.05 -6.12 -9.76
N PRO A 43 -0.06 -7.03 -9.83
CA PRO A 43 0.72 -7.36 -8.63
C PRO A 43 1.34 -6.14 -7.96
N ARG A 44 1.71 -5.12 -8.74
CA ARG A 44 2.23 -3.87 -8.19
C ARG A 44 1.22 -3.21 -7.27
N ASP A 45 -0.04 -3.19 -7.68
CA ASP A 45 -1.09 -2.58 -6.86
C ASP A 45 -1.30 -3.35 -5.56
N ARG A 46 -1.20 -4.67 -5.63
CA ARG A 46 -1.34 -5.49 -4.44
C ARG A 46 -0.23 -5.20 -3.44
N VAL A 47 0.98 -5.04 -3.95
CA VAL A 47 2.13 -4.70 -3.11
C VAL A 47 1.96 -3.30 -2.52
N ARG A 48 1.51 -2.34 -3.32
CA ARG A 48 1.25 -0.99 -2.83
C ARG A 48 0.19 -0.99 -1.75
N LEU A 49 -0.87 -1.78 -1.93
CA LEU A 49 -1.92 -1.85 -0.93
C LEU A 49 -1.38 -2.40 0.38
N ARG A 50 -0.50 -3.39 0.31
CA ARG A 50 0.14 -3.93 1.51
C ARG A 50 0.94 -2.85 2.23
N LEU A 51 1.70 -2.05 1.48
CA LEU A 51 2.47 -0.96 2.06
C LEU A 51 1.57 0.11 2.67
N ILE A 52 0.47 0.43 1.99
CA ILE A 52 -0.49 1.40 2.51
C ILE A 52 -1.06 0.93 3.85
N MET A 53 -1.50 -0.32 3.90
CA MET A 53 -2.09 -0.87 5.12
C MET A 53 -1.05 -0.88 6.26
N ARG A 54 0.18 -1.27 5.93
CA ARG A 54 1.23 -1.29 6.92
C ARG A 54 1.57 0.12 7.40
N GLY A 55 1.68 1.07 6.49
CA GLY A 55 1.97 2.45 6.85
C GLY A 55 0.88 3.05 7.72
N LYS A 56 -0.38 2.78 7.40
CA LYS A 56 -1.49 3.24 8.22
C LYS A 56 -1.42 2.65 9.62
N ARG A 57 -1.09 1.37 9.72
CA ARG A 57 -0.96 0.71 11.01
C ARG A 57 0.16 1.34 11.84
N LEU A 58 1.23 1.75 11.19
CA LEU A 58 2.37 2.37 11.86
C LEU A 58 2.15 3.84 12.18
N GLY A 59 1.04 4.41 11.76
CA GLY A 59 0.71 5.80 12.09
C GLY A 59 1.16 6.83 11.08
N PHE A 60 1.56 6.40 9.89
CA PHE A 60 1.92 7.34 8.83
C PHE A 60 0.68 7.94 8.18
N SER A 61 0.77 9.20 7.78
CA SER A 61 -0.28 9.83 7.01
C SER A 61 -0.28 9.28 5.58
N LEU A 62 -1.38 9.46 4.88
CA LEU A 62 -1.44 9.04 3.47
C LEU A 62 -0.41 9.78 2.62
N GLU A 63 -0.16 11.04 2.94
CA GLU A 63 0.84 11.81 2.20
C GLU A 63 2.23 11.25 2.41
N GLU A 64 2.57 10.88 3.62
CA GLU A 64 3.84 10.24 3.92
C GLU A 64 3.98 8.91 3.20
N ILE A 65 2.90 8.13 3.20
CA ILE A 65 2.88 6.83 2.50
C ILE A 65 3.06 7.05 1.00
N ARG A 66 2.39 8.06 0.43
CA ARG A 66 2.54 8.38 -0.98
C ARG A 66 3.98 8.71 -1.33
N GLN A 67 4.63 9.53 -0.51
CA GLN A 67 6.02 9.89 -0.75
C GLN A 67 6.93 8.66 -0.73
N LEU A 68 6.69 7.75 0.21
CA LEU A 68 7.49 6.53 0.29
C LEU A 68 7.25 5.63 -0.92
N ILE A 69 6.01 5.49 -1.34
CA ILE A 69 5.68 4.68 -2.51
C ILE A 69 6.29 5.27 -3.77
N ASP A 70 6.19 6.58 -3.95
CA ASP A 70 6.76 7.26 -5.12
C ASP A 70 8.27 7.09 -5.19
N LEU A 71 8.91 7.15 -4.03
CA LEU A 71 10.35 7.02 -3.95
C LEU A 71 10.84 5.63 -4.38
N TYR A 72 10.05 4.61 -4.09
CA TYR A 72 10.42 3.22 -4.35
C TYR A 72 9.55 2.58 -5.42
N ASP A 73 8.85 3.38 -6.19
CA ASP A 73 7.91 2.88 -7.19
C ASP A 73 8.62 2.53 -8.50
N VAL A 74 9.62 1.70 -8.40
CA VAL A 74 10.43 1.37 -9.57
C VAL A 74 10.50 -0.12 -9.79
N ASP A 75 10.68 -0.89 -8.73
CA ASP A 75 10.98 -2.29 -8.86
C ASP A 75 10.36 -3.07 -7.70
N PRO A 76 9.60 -4.12 -8.00
CA PRO A 76 9.02 -4.95 -6.94
C PRO A 76 10.06 -5.53 -5.97
N SER A 77 11.30 -5.74 -6.43
CA SER A 77 12.34 -6.28 -5.57
C SER A 77 12.75 -5.29 -4.47
N GLU A 78 12.49 -4.02 -4.66
CA GLU A 78 12.82 -3.00 -3.66
C GLU A 78 11.76 -2.90 -2.56
N VAL A 79 10.62 -3.55 -2.75
CA VAL A 79 9.53 -3.50 -1.78
C VAL A 79 9.95 -4.10 -0.44
N MET A 80 10.76 -5.14 -0.46
CA MET A 80 11.25 -5.73 0.78
C MET A 80 12.10 -4.74 1.55
N GLN A 81 12.92 -3.97 0.85
CA GLN A 81 13.73 -2.93 1.49
C GLN A 81 12.86 -1.82 2.05
N LEU A 82 11.81 -1.47 1.33
CA LEU A 82 10.88 -0.44 1.81
C LEU A 82 10.18 -0.89 3.08
N ARG A 83 9.80 -2.16 3.16
CA ARG A 83 9.18 -2.69 4.37
C ARG A 83 10.14 -2.61 5.54
N HIS A 84 11.40 -2.97 5.34
CA HIS A 84 12.41 -2.85 6.38
C HIS A 84 12.58 -1.40 6.82
N PHE A 85 12.58 -0.49 5.86
CA PHE A 85 12.73 0.92 6.15
C PHE A 85 11.58 1.42 7.03
N LEU A 86 10.36 1.06 6.67
CA LEU A 86 9.18 1.44 7.45
C LEU A 86 9.22 0.86 8.86
N ASP A 87 9.65 -0.39 8.98
CA ASP A 87 9.75 -1.03 10.28
C ASP A 87 10.77 -0.32 11.17
N LYS A 88 11.89 0.09 10.59
CA LYS A 88 12.91 0.82 11.35
C LYS A 88 12.41 2.16 11.82
N ILE A 89 11.69 2.87 10.96
CA ILE A 89 11.13 4.17 11.33
C ILE A 89 10.12 3.97 12.46
N TYR A 90 9.30 2.94 12.37
CA TYR A 90 8.33 2.66 13.40
C TYR A 90 9.01 2.36 14.74
N GLU A 91 10.03 1.53 14.74
CA GLU A 91 10.77 1.22 15.96
C GLU A 91 11.33 2.49 16.58
N HIS A 92 11.88 3.37 15.76
CA HIS A 92 12.43 4.63 16.23
C HIS A 92 11.34 5.52 16.84
N LYS A 93 10.20 5.63 16.15
CA LYS A 93 9.07 6.42 16.67
C LYS A 93 8.58 5.86 17.99
N GLU A 94 8.48 4.55 18.08
CA GLU A 94 7.98 3.90 19.28
C GLU A 94 8.91 4.13 20.46
N ILE A 95 10.21 4.07 20.24
CA ILE A 95 11.20 4.37 21.27
C ILE A 95 11.04 5.80 21.77
N LEU A 96 10.87 6.74 20.84
CA LEU A 96 10.70 8.15 21.21
C LEU A 96 9.43 8.37 22.02
N VAL A 97 8.34 7.73 21.61
CA VAL A 97 7.07 7.85 22.32
C VAL A 97 7.15 7.18 23.68
N GLY A 98 7.82 6.05 23.76
CA GLY A 98 7.93 5.32 25.00
C GLY A 98 8.73 6.04 26.09
N ARG A 99 9.45 7.08 25.71
CA ARG A 99 10.25 7.86 26.66
C ARG A 99 9.51 9.04 27.26
N GLN A 100 8.33 9.25 26.84
CA GLN A 100 7.54 10.38 27.33
C GLN A 100 6.87 10.09 28.69
#